data_634df2808030eea6ed9596f0a684a77f
#
_entry.id   634df2808030eea6ed9596f0a684a77f
#
_cell.length_a   1.000
_cell.length_b   1.000
_cell.length_c   1.000
_cell.angle_alpha   90.00
_cell.angle_beta   90.00
_cell.angle_gamma   90.00
#
_symmetry.space_group_name_H-M   'P 1'
#
loop_
_entity.id
_entity.type
_entity.pdbx_description
1 polymer ?
#
loop_
_entity_poly.entity_id
_entity_poly.type
_entity_poly.pdbx_seq_one_letter_code
_entity_poly.pdbx_strand_id
1 'polypeptide(L)'
;LKHGNVYPCMGCRSFLTVEDSQKNPDGSHKFYGRFNQGVVTINLVDVACSSNGNMEDFWEILDERLELCHRALRCRHERLLHTKSDVAPILWQHGALARLEKGETIDKLLYDGYSTISLGYAGLYEMCVRMTGHSHTDPRSKDFALSVMQYLNDKCKEWRKAENMAYSVYGTPMESTTYKFAKCLKKRFGIIP
;
A
#
# COMPACT_ATOMS: atom_id res chain seq x y z
N LEU A 1 -9.20 18.75 -11.01
CA LEU A 1 -9.83 20.05 -11.27
C LEU A 1 -11.13 19.92 -12.07
N LYS A 2 -11.18 19.09 -13.13
CA LYS A 2 -12.37 18.95 -14.00
C LYS A 2 -13.65 18.48 -13.27
N HIS A 3 -13.49 17.85 -12.11
CA HIS A 3 -14.57 17.38 -11.23
C HIS A 3 -14.54 18.02 -9.84
N GLY A 4 -13.80 19.13 -9.67
CA GLY A 4 -13.68 19.83 -8.40
C GLY A 4 -12.84 19.12 -7.32
N ASN A 5 -12.28 17.96 -7.62
CA ASN A 5 -11.50 17.17 -6.65
C ASN A 5 -10.02 17.57 -6.66
N VAL A 6 -9.47 17.79 -5.48
CA VAL A 6 -8.03 17.99 -5.24
C VAL A 6 -7.57 16.86 -4.31
N TYR A 7 -6.52 16.16 -4.69
CA TYR A 7 -5.97 15.07 -3.88
C TYR A 7 -4.74 15.56 -3.11
N PRO A 8 -4.64 15.29 -1.80
CA PRO A 8 -3.41 15.57 -1.06
C PRO A 8 -2.29 14.70 -1.60
N CYS A 9 -1.20 15.33 -2.01
CA CYS A 9 -0.02 14.59 -2.46
C CYS A 9 0.68 13.92 -1.27
N MET A 10 1.12 12.70 -1.50
CA MET A 10 2.05 12.00 -0.63
C MET A 10 3.43 12.02 -1.30
N GLY A 11 4.49 12.36 -0.54
CA GLY A 11 5.79 12.79 -1.05
C GLY A 11 6.40 12.03 -2.23
N CYS A 12 6.21 10.71 -2.36
CA CYS A 12 6.86 9.90 -3.40
C CYS A 12 5.91 9.51 -4.53
N ARG A 13 5.50 10.45 -5.38
CA ARG A 13 4.72 10.21 -6.60
C ARG A 13 3.35 9.56 -6.38
N SER A 14 2.76 9.78 -5.22
CA SER A 14 1.45 9.25 -4.84
C SER A 14 0.58 10.33 -4.24
N PHE A 15 -0.69 10.02 -4.07
CA PHE A 15 -1.67 10.84 -3.37
C PHE A 15 -2.58 9.94 -2.54
N LEU A 16 -3.14 10.51 -1.48
CA LEU A 16 -4.09 9.79 -0.63
C LEU A 16 -5.45 9.75 -1.30
N THR A 17 -6.07 8.57 -1.32
CA THR A 17 -7.45 8.42 -1.81
C THR A 17 -8.41 9.25 -0.99
N VAL A 18 -9.42 9.81 -1.66
CA VAL A 18 -10.53 10.50 -1.00
C VAL A 18 -11.46 9.46 -0.41
N GLU A 19 -11.81 9.62 0.85
CA GLU A 19 -12.71 8.71 1.57
C GLU A 19 -14.05 9.40 1.84
N ASP A 20 -15.14 8.73 1.49
CA ASP A 20 -16.50 9.23 1.73
C ASP A 20 -16.86 9.35 3.21
N SER A 21 -16.19 8.56 4.06
CA SER A 21 -16.33 8.61 5.52
C SER A 21 -15.73 9.87 6.15
N GLN A 22 -14.82 10.55 5.43
CA GLN A 22 -14.14 11.75 5.91
C GLN A 22 -14.60 12.97 5.14
N LYS A 23 -15.56 13.68 5.74
CA LYS A 23 -16.11 14.92 5.19
C LYS A 23 -15.86 16.10 6.13
N ASN A 24 -15.76 17.26 5.55
CA ASN A 24 -15.79 18.52 6.27
C ASN A 24 -17.22 18.79 6.81
N PRO A 25 -17.39 19.73 7.78
CA PRO A 25 -18.72 20.08 8.29
C PRO A 25 -19.73 20.55 7.23
N ASP A 26 -19.25 21.06 6.10
CA ASP A 26 -20.07 21.51 4.96
C ASP A 26 -20.45 20.36 4.00
N GLY A 27 -20.06 19.12 4.31
CA GLY A 27 -20.31 17.93 3.50
C GLY A 27 -19.32 17.71 2.35
N SER A 28 -18.39 18.61 2.11
CA SER A 28 -17.32 18.40 1.12
C SER A 28 -16.30 17.35 1.56
N HIS A 29 -15.61 16.74 0.60
CA HIS A 29 -14.56 15.76 0.92
C HIS A 29 -13.36 16.44 1.58
N LYS A 30 -12.75 15.73 2.54
CA LYS A 30 -11.54 16.18 3.21
C LYS A 30 -10.29 15.86 2.38
N PHE A 31 -9.64 16.87 1.84
CA PHE A 31 -8.45 16.72 1.01
C PHE A 31 -7.13 17.05 1.74
N TYR A 32 -7.18 17.59 2.94
CA TYR A 32 -6.00 18.06 3.71
C TYR A 32 -5.94 17.42 5.10
N GLY A 33 -4.80 17.52 5.75
CA GLY A 33 -4.58 17.02 7.11
C GLY A 33 -4.58 15.50 7.20
N ARG A 34 -4.48 14.78 6.08
CA ARG A 34 -4.43 13.32 6.02
C ARG A 34 -3.01 12.84 5.82
N PHE A 35 -2.73 11.59 6.20
CA PHE A 35 -1.38 11.01 6.13
C PHE A 35 -1.43 9.51 5.84
N ASN A 36 -0.27 8.94 5.55
CA ASN A 36 -0.09 7.51 5.39
C ASN A 36 0.66 6.93 6.60
N GLN A 37 0.13 5.86 7.20
CA GLN A 37 0.71 5.18 8.36
C GLN A 37 1.98 4.40 8.01
N GLY A 38 2.16 4.06 6.73
CA GLY A 38 3.32 3.37 6.22
C GLY A 38 3.00 2.44 5.07
N VAL A 39 4.07 1.86 4.51
CA VAL A 39 4.01 0.96 3.35
C VAL A 39 4.70 -0.35 3.69
N VAL A 40 4.12 -1.47 3.28
CA VAL A 40 4.77 -2.78 3.18
C VAL A 40 4.70 -3.22 1.73
N THR A 41 5.83 -3.56 1.13
CA THR A 41 5.90 -3.86 -0.31
C THR A 41 6.06 -5.34 -0.55
N ILE A 42 5.13 -5.91 -1.33
CA ILE A 42 5.26 -7.27 -1.85
C ILE A 42 6.20 -7.30 -3.06
N ASN A 43 7.07 -8.30 -3.10
CA ASN A 43 7.95 -8.57 -4.23
C ASN A 43 7.29 -9.58 -5.17
N LEU A 44 6.66 -9.12 -6.24
CA LEU A 44 5.98 -9.98 -7.21
C LEU A 44 6.94 -10.89 -7.97
N VAL A 45 8.21 -10.48 -8.12
CA VAL A 45 9.25 -11.32 -8.76
C VAL A 45 9.56 -12.55 -7.89
N ASP A 46 9.61 -12.37 -6.56
CA ASP A 46 9.82 -13.48 -5.62
C ASP A 46 8.69 -14.51 -5.74
N VAL A 47 7.44 -14.05 -5.83
CA VAL A 47 6.27 -14.91 -6.02
C VAL A 47 6.39 -15.72 -7.31
N ALA A 48 6.67 -15.04 -8.43
CA ALA A 48 6.81 -15.66 -9.74
C ALA A 48 7.99 -16.67 -9.82
N CYS A 49 9.12 -16.34 -9.17
CA CYS A 49 10.25 -17.27 -9.11
C CYS A 49 9.97 -18.48 -8.22
N SER A 50 9.24 -18.29 -7.13
CA SER A 50 8.89 -19.36 -6.20
C SER A 50 7.90 -20.35 -6.78
N SER A 51 7.00 -19.92 -7.68
CA SER A 51 6.01 -20.77 -8.36
C SER A 51 6.62 -21.62 -9.52
N ASN A 52 7.88 -21.38 -9.89
CA ASN A 52 8.55 -22.04 -11.01
C ASN A 52 7.75 -22.01 -12.34
N GLY A 53 6.93 -20.97 -12.55
CA GLY A 53 6.08 -20.83 -13.73
C GLY A 53 4.75 -21.58 -13.66
N ASN A 54 4.44 -22.25 -12.55
CA ASN A 54 3.13 -22.84 -12.34
C ASN A 54 2.13 -21.76 -11.91
N MET A 55 1.00 -21.68 -12.60
CA MET A 55 0.00 -20.64 -12.37
C MET A 55 -0.82 -20.87 -11.08
N GLU A 56 -1.11 -22.11 -10.72
CA GLU A 56 -1.82 -22.45 -9.49
C GLU A 56 -0.95 -22.11 -8.27
N ASP A 57 0.29 -22.57 -8.26
CA ASP A 57 1.28 -22.28 -7.22
C ASP A 57 1.51 -20.77 -7.08
N PHE A 58 1.47 -20.02 -8.21
CA PHE A 58 1.61 -18.56 -8.18
C PHE A 58 0.53 -17.91 -7.31
N TRP A 59 -0.72 -18.27 -7.49
CA TRP A 59 -1.83 -17.67 -6.74
C TRP A 59 -1.80 -18.08 -5.26
N GLU A 60 -1.45 -19.32 -4.95
CA GLU A 60 -1.30 -19.79 -3.56
C GLU A 60 -0.17 -19.03 -2.85
N ILE A 61 1.00 -18.93 -3.48
CA ILE A 61 2.15 -18.21 -2.92
C ILE A 61 1.84 -16.71 -2.80
N LEU A 62 1.14 -16.13 -3.79
CA LEU A 62 0.72 -14.73 -3.72
C LEU A 62 -0.16 -14.47 -2.49
N ASP A 63 -1.13 -15.35 -2.24
CA ASP A 63 -2.03 -15.21 -1.08
C ASP A 63 -1.27 -15.34 0.25
N GLU A 64 -0.38 -16.32 0.37
CA GLU A 64 0.51 -16.48 1.54
C GLU A 64 1.35 -15.22 1.78
N ARG A 65 1.94 -14.64 0.74
CA ARG A 65 2.75 -13.41 0.85
C ARG A 65 1.92 -12.19 1.18
N LEU A 66 0.69 -12.11 0.68
CA LEU A 66 -0.25 -11.04 1.01
C LEU A 66 -0.67 -11.10 2.48
N GLU A 67 -0.90 -12.29 3.03
CA GLU A 67 -1.16 -12.45 4.47
C GLU A 67 0.03 -11.97 5.32
N LEU A 68 1.26 -12.26 4.92
CA LEU A 68 2.45 -11.73 5.60
C LEU A 68 2.54 -10.19 5.51
N CYS A 69 2.21 -9.62 4.33
CA CYS A 69 2.15 -8.17 4.16
C CYS A 69 1.07 -7.55 5.05
N HIS A 70 -0.11 -8.14 5.11
CA HIS A 70 -1.21 -7.71 5.96
C HIS A 70 -0.82 -7.68 7.44
N ARG A 71 -0.24 -8.76 7.95
CA ARG A 71 0.28 -8.82 9.34
C ARG A 71 1.33 -7.75 9.60
N ALA A 72 2.25 -7.52 8.66
CA ALA A 72 3.27 -6.48 8.79
C ALA A 72 2.67 -5.07 8.78
N LEU A 73 1.63 -4.82 7.96
CA LEU A 73 0.87 -3.56 7.97
C LEU A 73 0.16 -3.36 9.31
N ARG A 74 -0.48 -4.39 9.85
CA ARG A 74 -1.09 -4.35 11.19
C ARG A 74 -0.08 -4.02 12.28
N CYS A 75 1.09 -4.67 12.28
CA CYS A 75 2.17 -4.33 13.22
C CYS A 75 2.57 -2.85 13.14
N ARG A 76 2.60 -2.26 11.93
CA ARG A 76 2.88 -0.83 11.75
C ARG A 76 1.78 0.04 12.36
N HIS A 77 0.53 -0.30 12.11
CA HIS A 77 -0.63 0.38 12.69
C HIS A 77 -0.61 0.31 14.21
N GLU A 78 -0.44 -0.88 14.78
CA GLU A 78 -0.41 -1.11 16.22
C GLU A 78 0.71 -0.33 16.92
N ARG A 79 1.84 -0.11 16.26
CA ARG A 79 2.94 0.72 16.77
C ARG A 79 2.61 2.21 16.85
N LEU A 80 1.58 2.68 16.15
CA LEU A 80 1.11 4.05 16.20
C LEU A 80 0.04 4.28 17.28
N LEU A 81 -0.66 3.22 17.70
CA LEU A 81 -1.65 3.30 18.76
C LEU A 81 -1.05 3.88 20.04
N HIS A 82 -1.85 4.69 20.73
CA HIS A 82 -1.51 5.36 21.98
C HIS A 82 -0.36 6.39 21.86
N THR A 83 0.09 6.70 20.63
CA THR A 83 1.07 7.76 20.41
C THR A 83 0.44 9.10 20.80
N LYS A 84 1.12 9.84 21.67
CA LYS A 84 0.64 11.15 22.13
C LYS A 84 0.97 12.25 21.12
N SER A 85 0.10 13.23 21.04
CA SER A 85 0.28 14.42 20.20
C SER A 85 1.59 15.17 20.48
N ASP A 86 2.13 15.03 21.68
CA ASP A 86 3.39 15.64 22.11
C ASP A 86 4.63 15.10 21.40
N VAL A 87 4.54 13.90 20.79
CA VAL A 87 5.67 13.29 20.05
C VAL A 87 6.06 14.13 18.83
N ALA A 88 5.09 14.77 18.18
CA ALA A 88 5.32 15.66 17.04
C ALA A 88 4.28 16.79 17.04
N PRO A 89 4.43 17.81 17.90
CA PRO A 89 3.42 18.86 18.09
C PRO A 89 3.04 19.60 16.80
N ILE A 90 4.01 19.87 15.93
CA ILE A 90 3.77 20.52 14.63
C ILE A 90 2.77 19.74 13.80
N LEU A 91 2.87 18.40 13.78
CA LEU A 91 1.99 17.54 13.03
C LEU A 91 0.60 17.44 13.68
N TRP A 92 0.57 17.21 14.99
CA TRP A 92 -0.64 16.77 15.67
C TRP A 92 -1.40 17.87 16.40
N GLN A 93 -0.71 18.91 16.91
CA GLN A 93 -1.33 19.98 17.71
C GLN A 93 -1.48 21.28 16.92
N HIS A 94 -0.52 21.62 16.06
CA HIS A 94 -0.46 22.94 15.40
C HIS A 94 -1.00 22.95 13.97
N GLY A 95 -1.66 21.89 13.53
CA GLY A 95 -2.50 21.90 12.34
C GLY A 95 -1.84 21.46 11.04
N ALA A 96 -0.60 20.94 11.05
CA ALA A 96 -0.05 20.38 9.83
C ALA A 96 -0.86 19.14 9.35
N LEU A 97 -1.28 18.27 10.28
CA LEU A 97 -2.16 17.14 10.02
C LEU A 97 -3.46 17.21 10.86
N ALA A 98 -3.36 17.60 12.12
CA ALA A 98 -4.48 17.67 13.04
C ALA A 98 -4.34 18.84 14.02
N ARG A 99 -5.36 19.07 14.84
CA ARG A 99 -5.39 20.02 15.95
C ARG A 99 -5.86 19.31 17.21
N LEU A 100 -5.01 18.40 17.71
CA LEU A 100 -5.25 17.67 18.95
C LEU A 100 -4.78 18.49 20.14
N GLU A 101 -5.40 18.27 21.28
CA GLU A 101 -4.95 18.83 22.55
C GLU A 101 -3.62 18.19 22.99
N LYS A 102 -2.88 18.92 23.81
CA LYS A 102 -1.64 18.40 24.40
C LYS A 102 -1.93 17.14 25.22
N GLY A 103 -1.15 16.06 24.98
CA GLY A 103 -1.32 14.77 25.65
C GLY A 103 -2.44 13.89 25.09
N GLU A 104 -3.26 14.38 24.16
CA GLU A 104 -4.25 13.56 23.46
C GLU A 104 -3.57 12.54 22.56
N THR A 105 -4.16 11.33 22.38
CA THR A 105 -3.62 10.32 21.49
C THR A 105 -4.06 10.53 20.06
N ILE A 106 -3.25 10.04 19.09
CA ILE A 106 -3.58 10.13 17.66
C ILE A 106 -4.54 9.01 17.19
N ASP A 107 -5.00 8.16 18.08
CA ASP A 107 -5.74 6.92 17.74
C ASP A 107 -6.95 7.18 16.84
N LYS A 108 -7.73 8.23 17.10
CA LYS A 108 -8.87 8.61 16.26
C LYS A 108 -8.51 8.99 14.81
N LEU A 109 -7.22 9.27 14.55
CA LEU A 109 -6.72 9.61 13.21
C LEU A 109 -6.26 8.38 12.43
N LEU A 110 -6.25 7.20 13.04
CA LEU A 110 -5.76 5.96 12.44
C LEU A 110 -6.88 5.16 11.76
N TYR A 111 -8.14 5.49 11.99
CA TYR A 111 -9.34 4.79 11.52
C TYR A 111 -10.22 5.68 10.63
N ASP A 112 -11.34 5.13 10.20
CA ASP A 112 -12.41 5.83 9.45
C ASP A 112 -11.93 6.55 8.20
N GLY A 113 -10.85 6.07 7.56
CA GLY A 113 -10.29 6.68 6.36
C GLY A 113 -9.56 8.01 6.57
N TYR A 114 -9.35 8.46 7.81
CA TYR A 114 -8.59 9.69 8.08
C TYR A 114 -7.13 9.55 7.62
N SER A 115 -6.52 8.42 7.87
CA SER A 115 -5.21 8.04 7.34
C SER A 115 -5.31 6.78 6.50
N THR A 116 -4.33 6.58 5.62
CA THR A 116 -4.20 5.36 4.82
C THR A 116 -3.07 4.48 5.34
N ILE A 117 -3.12 3.19 5.01
CA ILE A 117 -2.01 2.27 5.15
C ILE A 117 -1.84 1.54 3.82
N SER A 118 -0.61 1.41 3.32
CA SER A 118 -0.42 1.05 1.92
C SER A 118 0.24 -0.31 1.73
N LEU A 119 -0.44 -1.16 0.93
CA LEU A 119 0.15 -2.34 0.33
C LEU A 119 0.94 -1.91 -0.91
N GLY A 120 2.26 -1.83 -0.79
CA GLY A 120 3.14 -1.57 -1.91
C GLY A 120 3.33 -2.81 -2.78
N TYR A 121 3.57 -2.63 -4.07
CA TYR A 121 4.01 -3.70 -4.95
C TYR A 121 5.22 -3.27 -5.79
N ALA A 122 6.00 -4.26 -6.22
CA ALA A 122 7.16 -4.06 -7.08
C ALA A 122 7.38 -5.29 -7.97
N GLY A 123 7.92 -5.07 -9.17
CA GLY A 123 8.28 -6.15 -10.07
C GLY A 123 7.14 -6.70 -10.92
N LEU A 124 6.14 -5.90 -11.26
CA LEU A 124 5.01 -6.33 -12.12
C LEU A 124 5.48 -6.74 -13.51
N TYR A 125 6.42 -6.00 -14.11
CA TYR A 125 7.01 -6.33 -15.41
C TYR A 125 7.73 -7.67 -15.38
N GLU A 126 8.67 -7.81 -14.46
CA GLU A 126 9.49 -9.02 -14.31
C GLU A 126 8.66 -10.25 -13.96
N MET A 127 7.65 -10.08 -13.11
CA MET A 127 6.67 -11.13 -12.79
C MET A 127 5.96 -11.63 -14.07
N CYS A 128 5.45 -10.70 -14.88
CA CYS A 128 4.77 -11.05 -16.14
C CYS A 128 5.72 -11.78 -17.10
N VAL A 129 6.93 -11.26 -17.29
CA VAL A 129 7.93 -11.92 -18.14
C VAL A 129 8.25 -13.33 -17.64
N ARG A 130 8.41 -13.49 -16.32
CA ARG A 130 8.71 -14.81 -15.73
C ARG A 130 7.57 -15.83 -15.87
N MET A 131 6.31 -15.37 -15.75
CA MET A 131 5.14 -16.27 -15.78
C MET A 131 4.62 -16.55 -17.19
N THR A 132 4.73 -15.57 -18.10
CA THR A 132 4.09 -15.66 -19.43
C THR A 132 5.07 -15.55 -20.60
N GLY A 133 6.32 -15.16 -20.34
CA GLY A 133 7.31 -14.84 -21.37
C GLY A 133 7.12 -13.45 -22.00
N HIS A 134 6.14 -12.64 -21.53
CA HIS A 134 5.78 -11.39 -22.16
C HIS A 134 5.65 -10.24 -21.14
N SER A 135 5.88 -9.02 -21.63
CA SER A 135 5.68 -7.79 -20.86
C SER A 135 4.21 -7.64 -20.42
N HIS A 136 3.97 -6.98 -19.28
CA HIS A 136 2.63 -6.61 -18.82
C HIS A 136 1.84 -5.70 -19.79
N THR A 137 2.53 -5.07 -20.76
CA THR A 137 1.91 -4.26 -21.82
C THR A 137 1.58 -5.06 -23.07
N ASP A 138 2.09 -6.29 -23.19
CA ASP A 138 1.79 -7.19 -24.30
C ASP A 138 0.37 -7.76 -24.13
N PRO A 139 -0.47 -7.80 -25.19
CA PRO A 139 -1.82 -8.38 -25.13
C PRO A 139 -1.89 -9.77 -24.52
N ARG A 140 -0.85 -10.60 -24.70
CA ARG A 140 -0.75 -11.98 -24.19
C ARG A 140 -0.56 -12.07 -22.66
N SER A 141 -0.10 -11.02 -22.03
CA SER A 141 0.17 -10.94 -20.58
C SER A 141 -0.69 -9.92 -19.86
N LYS A 142 -1.34 -9.02 -20.59
CA LYS A 142 -2.11 -7.89 -20.03
C LYS A 142 -3.19 -8.35 -19.08
N ASP A 143 -3.96 -9.37 -19.43
CA ASP A 143 -5.08 -9.83 -18.60
C ASP A 143 -4.56 -10.47 -17.30
N PHE A 144 -3.44 -11.19 -17.35
CA PHE A 144 -2.78 -11.69 -16.15
C PHE A 144 -2.29 -10.55 -15.25
N ALA A 145 -1.64 -9.54 -15.81
CA ALA A 145 -1.19 -8.37 -15.05
C ALA A 145 -2.37 -7.65 -14.38
N LEU A 146 -3.48 -7.45 -15.11
CA LEU A 146 -4.69 -6.82 -14.58
C LEU A 146 -5.34 -7.67 -13.48
N SER A 147 -5.39 -9.01 -13.63
CA SER A 147 -5.95 -9.89 -12.61
C SER A 147 -5.15 -9.84 -11.31
N VAL A 148 -3.81 -9.79 -11.38
CA VAL A 148 -2.96 -9.61 -10.19
C VAL A 148 -3.25 -8.28 -9.53
N MET A 149 -3.29 -7.18 -10.28
CA MET A 149 -3.58 -5.85 -9.73
C MET A 149 -4.98 -5.77 -9.12
N GLN A 150 -5.96 -6.39 -9.76
CA GLN A 150 -7.32 -6.48 -9.23
C GLN A 150 -7.35 -7.27 -7.92
N TYR A 151 -6.64 -8.39 -7.85
CA TYR A 151 -6.54 -9.20 -6.64
C TYR A 151 -5.95 -8.42 -5.45
N LEU A 152 -4.86 -7.66 -5.67
CA LEU A 152 -4.30 -6.78 -4.64
C LEU A 152 -5.32 -5.74 -4.14
N ASN A 153 -6.07 -5.14 -5.06
CA ASN A 153 -7.12 -4.18 -4.71
C ASN A 153 -8.26 -4.81 -3.92
N ASP A 154 -8.68 -6.01 -4.28
CA ASP A 154 -9.78 -6.70 -3.62
C ASP A 154 -9.38 -7.15 -2.21
N LYS A 155 -8.15 -7.62 -1.99
CA LYS A 155 -7.59 -7.85 -0.64
C LYS A 155 -7.58 -6.58 0.20
N CYS A 156 -7.15 -5.45 -0.36
CA CYS A 156 -7.21 -4.17 0.37
C CYS A 156 -8.64 -3.77 0.75
N LYS A 157 -9.63 -4.02 -0.11
CA LYS A 157 -11.05 -3.76 0.19
C LYS A 157 -11.57 -4.68 1.29
N GLU A 158 -11.20 -5.97 1.25
CA GLU A 158 -11.54 -6.95 2.27
C GLU A 158 -11.01 -6.52 3.65
N TRP A 159 -9.72 -6.22 3.75
CA TRP A 159 -9.10 -5.75 4.99
C TRP A 159 -9.70 -4.45 5.50
N ARG A 160 -9.98 -3.49 4.60
CA ARG A 160 -10.66 -2.24 4.95
C ARG A 160 -12.00 -2.51 5.61
N LYS A 161 -12.82 -3.40 5.03
CA LYS A 161 -14.14 -3.74 5.56
C LYS A 161 -14.05 -4.44 6.93
N ALA A 162 -13.05 -5.30 7.10
CA ALA A 162 -12.86 -6.06 8.34
C ALA A 162 -12.33 -5.20 9.50
N GLU A 163 -11.45 -4.22 9.21
CA GLU A 163 -10.64 -3.56 10.23
C GLU A 163 -10.87 -2.04 10.33
N ASN A 164 -11.74 -1.47 9.50
CA ASN A 164 -12.04 -0.03 9.47
C ASN A 164 -10.79 0.86 9.26
N MET A 165 -9.81 0.35 8.53
CA MET A 165 -8.58 1.05 8.16
C MET A 165 -8.51 1.25 6.64
N ALA A 166 -8.07 2.43 6.17
CA ALA A 166 -8.01 2.72 4.73
C ALA A 166 -6.79 2.05 4.06
N TYR A 167 -6.88 0.75 3.83
CA TYR A 167 -5.90 0.02 3.01
C TYR A 167 -5.97 0.47 1.56
N SER A 168 -4.81 0.68 0.94
CA SER A 168 -4.70 1.08 -0.46
C SER A 168 -3.51 0.41 -1.14
N VAL A 169 -3.65 0.10 -2.43
CA VAL A 169 -2.53 -0.37 -3.25
C VAL A 169 -1.64 0.80 -3.64
N TYR A 170 -0.33 0.58 -3.65
CA TYR A 170 0.67 1.60 -3.88
C TYR A 170 1.81 1.10 -4.77
N GLY A 171 2.05 1.77 -5.90
CA GLY A 171 3.24 1.52 -6.73
C GLY A 171 4.50 2.01 -6.00
N THR A 172 5.22 1.11 -5.37
CA THR A 172 6.36 1.48 -4.52
C THR A 172 7.48 2.13 -5.33
N PRO A 173 7.96 3.32 -4.94
CA PRO A 173 9.21 3.87 -5.48
C PRO A 173 10.37 2.95 -5.14
N MET A 174 11.21 2.67 -6.13
CA MET A 174 12.16 1.55 -6.06
C MET A 174 13.58 1.93 -5.59
N GLU A 175 13.80 3.14 -5.07
CA GLU A 175 15.16 3.63 -4.76
C GLU A 175 16.00 2.67 -3.90
N SER A 176 15.60 2.41 -2.66
CA SER A 176 16.36 1.51 -1.77
C SER A 176 15.85 0.06 -1.82
N THR A 177 14.60 -0.14 -2.19
CA THR A 177 13.94 -1.44 -2.24
C THR A 177 14.52 -2.31 -3.34
N THR A 178 14.90 -1.73 -4.49
CA THR A 178 15.52 -2.43 -5.62
C THR A 178 16.73 -3.24 -5.19
N TYR A 179 17.66 -2.62 -4.50
CA TYR A 179 18.88 -3.32 -4.05
C TYR A 179 18.57 -4.48 -3.10
N LYS A 180 17.68 -4.26 -2.14
CA LYS A 180 17.29 -5.30 -1.17
C LYS A 180 16.61 -6.47 -1.87
N PHE A 181 15.68 -6.21 -2.76
CA PHE A 181 14.96 -7.24 -3.51
C PHE A 181 15.90 -8.00 -4.43
N ALA A 182 16.72 -7.32 -5.23
CA ALA A 182 17.70 -7.96 -6.09
C ALA A 182 18.68 -8.85 -5.32
N LYS A 183 19.18 -8.37 -4.17
CA LYS A 183 20.06 -9.15 -3.30
C LYS A 183 19.39 -10.41 -2.75
N CYS A 184 18.14 -10.31 -2.32
CA CYS A 184 17.38 -11.45 -1.81
C CYS A 184 17.05 -12.45 -2.92
N LEU A 185 16.62 -11.98 -4.09
CA LEU A 185 16.36 -12.80 -5.26
C LEU A 185 17.61 -13.57 -5.70
N LYS A 186 18.75 -12.86 -5.83
CA LYS A 186 20.03 -13.49 -6.18
C LYS A 186 20.45 -14.57 -5.16
N LYS A 187 20.23 -14.34 -3.86
CA LYS A 187 20.55 -15.33 -2.82
C LYS A 187 19.66 -16.56 -2.91
N ARG A 188 18.38 -16.40 -3.26
CA ARG A 188 17.38 -17.50 -3.29
C ARG A 188 17.39 -18.27 -4.59
N PHE A 189 17.52 -17.59 -5.71
CA PHE A 189 17.30 -18.14 -7.05
C PHE A 189 18.52 -18.05 -7.97
N GLY A 190 19.62 -17.43 -7.52
CA GLY A 190 20.77 -17.17 -8.38
C GLY A 190 20.56 -15.96 -9.29
N ILE A 191 21.18 -16.00 -10.48
CA ILE A 191 20.96 -14.99 -11.52
C ILE A 191 19.69 -15.40 -12.28
N ILE A 192 18.69 -14.55 -12.26
CA ILE A 192 17.46 -14.74 -13.02
C ILE A 192 17.66 -14.02 -14.36
N PRO A 193 17.56 -14.74 -15.50
CA PRO A 193 17.71 -14.15 -16.82
C PRO A 193 16.60 -13.17 -17.18
#